data_d394ef95e4995bb159b3aa0942a131a8
#
_entry.id   d394ef95e4995bb159b3aa0942a131a8
#
_cell.length_a   1.000
_cell.length_b   1.000
_cell.length_c   1.000
_cell.angle_alpha   90.00
_cell.angle_beta   90.00
_cell.angle_gamma   90.00
#
_symmetry.space_group_name_H-M   'P 1'
#
loop_
_entity.id
_entity.type
_entity.pdbx_description
1 polymer ?
#
loop_
_entity_poly.entity_id
_entity_poly.type
_entity_poly.pdbx_seq_one_letter_code
_entity_poly.pdbx_strand_id
1 'polypeptide(L)'
;MITLEDVKKNDELTQLILSSQKQLNALGYTEHSIRHMSIVSQRAGELLQTLDYPEERIELAKIAGYMHDIGNCINRVDHAHTGAILAYQILKDMGMSVEQRTEIMMAIGNHDEQTGTAVSDISAALILADKSDA
;
A
#
# COMPACT_ATOMS: atom_id res chain seq x y z
N MET A 1 -18.71 -1.43 -1.29
CA MET A 1 -17.36 -0.85 -1.07
C MET A 1 -16.34 -1.97 -1.09
N ILE A 2 -15.24 -1.77 -1.83
CA ILE A 2 -14.14 -2.72 -1.84
C ILE A 2 -13.39 -2.62 -0.51
N THR A 3 -13.18 -3.74 0.14
CA THR A 3 -12.55 -3.82 1.46
C THR A 3 -11.14 -4.40 1.37
N LEU A 4 -10.38 -4.28 2.46
CA LEU A 4 -9.07 -4.93 2.55
C LEU A 4 -9.19 -6.44 2.33
N GLU A 5 -10.23 -7.07 2.85
CA GLU A 5 -10.43 -8.51 2.67
C GLU A 5 -10.60 -8.87 1.19
N ASP A 6 -11.32 -8.05 0.42
CA ASP A 6 -11.46 -8.25 -1.02
C ASP A 6 -10.09 -8.15 -1.72
N VAL A 7 -9.29 -7.17 -1.33
CA VAL A 7 -7.95 -6.94 -1.89
C VAL A 7 -7.04 -8.14 -1.59
N LYS A 8 -7.08 -8.66 -0.37
CA LYS A 8 -6.26 -9.81 0.03
C LYS A 8 -6.59 -11.07 -0.78
N LYS A 9 -7.81 -11.18 -1.29
CA LYS A 9 -8.26 -12.33 -2.08
C LYS A 9 -7.94 -12.21 -3.57
N ASN A 10 -7.39 -11.09 -3.99
CA ASN A 10 -7.07 -10.87 -5.41
C ASN A 10 -5.85 -11.70 -5.79
N ASP A 11 -6.03 -12.62 -6.76
CA ASP A 11 -4.97 -13.55 -7.17
C ASP A 11 -3.80 -12.83 -7.83
N GLU A 12 -4.07 -11.83 -8.65
CA GLU A 12 -3.01 -11.06 -9.32
C GLU A 12 -2.14 -10.34 -8.28
N LEU A 13 -2.77 -9.69 -7.32
CA LEU A 13 -2.03 -9.02 -6.24
C LEU A 13 -1.18 -10.01 -5.45
N THR A 14 -1.76 -11.14 -5.09
CA THR A 14 -1.04 -12.19 -4.33
C THR A 14 0.20 -12.64 -5.09
N GLN A 15 0.08 -12.86 -6.41
CA GLN A 15 1.21 -13.26 -7.23
C GLN A 15 2.29 -12.18 -7.28
N LEU A 16 1.89 -10.91 -7.40
CA LEU A 16 2.85 -9.81 -7.40
C LEU A 16 3.58 -9.68 -6.06
N ILE A 17 2.88 -9.90 -4.96
CA ILE A 17 3.49 -9.90 -3.62
C ILE A 17 4.53 -11.01 -3.49
N LEU A 18 4.18 -12.22 -3.91
CA LEU A 18 5.12 -13.35 -3.86
C LEU A 18 6.34 -13.10 -4.74
N SER A 19 6.13 -12.51 -5.91
CA SER A 19 7.22 -12.14 -6.82
C SER A 19 8.11 -11.06 -6.22
N SER A 20 7.52 -10.08 -5.53
CA SER A 20 8.27 -9.04 -4.82
C SER A 20 9.21 -9.64 -3.79
N GLN A 21 8.72 -10.57 -2.97
CA GLN A 21 9.53 -11.21 -1.94
C GLN A 21 10.68 -11.98 -2.55
N LYS A 22 10.41 -12.73 -3.62
CA LYS A 22 11.43 -13.51 -4.31
C LYS A 22 12.53 -12.60 -4.86
N GLN A 23 12.15 -11.50 -5.49
CA GLN A 23 13.10 -10.55 -6.07
C GLN A 23 13.93 -9.86 -5.00
N LEU A 24 13.29 -9.39 -3.93
CA LEU A 24 14.00 -8.72 -2.84
C LEU A 24 15.00 -9.65 -2.17
N ASN A 25 14.63 -10.92 -1.95
CA ASN A 25 15.55 -11.91 -1.41
C ASN A 25 16.76 -12.12 -2.31
N ALA A 26 16.52 -12.20 -3.63
CA ALA A 26 17.60 -12.35 -4.61
C ALA A 26 18.54 -11.15 -4.63
N LEU A 27 18.03 -9.96 -4.32
CA LEU A 27 18.80 -8.71 -4.29
C LEU A 27 19.42 -8.43 -2.90
N GLY A 28 19.18 -9.30 -1.92
CA GLY A 28 19.76 -9.17 -0.59
C GLY A 28 18.94 -8.36 0.40
N TYR A 29 17.72 -7.96 0.06
CA TYR A 29 16.82 -7.28 0.99
C TYR A 29 15.98 -8.30 1.74
N THR A 30 15.96 -8.25 3.07
CA THR A 30 15.31 -9.28 3.89
C THR A 30 14.11 -8.77 4.69
N GLU A 31 13.85 -7.47 4.73
CA GLU A 31 12.87 -6.89 5.65
C GLU A 31 11.51 -6.55 5.04
N HIS A 32 11.33 -6.73 3.73
CA HIS A 32 10.10 -6.38 3.03
C HIS A 32 9.22 -7.61 2.86
N SER A 33 8.57 -8.02 3.95
CA SER A 33 7.80 -9.27 4.02
C SER A 33 6.29 -9.01 4.06
N ILE A 34 5.50 -10.09 3.96
CA ILE A 34 4.04 -10.05 4.18
C ILE A 34 3.74 -9.50 5.59
N ARG A 35 4.59 -9.83 6.57
CA ARG A 35 4.49 -9.28 7.92
C ARG A 35 4.49 -7.75 7.90
N HIS A 36 5.44 -7.14 7.20
CA HIS A 36 5.55 -5.68 7.09
C HIS A 36 4.28 -5.08 6.48
N MET A 37 3.81 -5.65 5.37
CA MET A 37 2.58 -5.18 4.72
C MET A 37 1.38 -5.25 5.65
N SER A 38 1.25 -6.36 6.38
CA SER A 38 0.14 -6.55 7.31
C SER A 38 0.19 -5.56 8.47
N ILE A 39 1.38 -5.30 9.00
CA ILE A 39 1.56 -4.33 10.09
C ILE A 39 1.27 -2.91 9.61
N VAL A 40 1.78 -2.53 8.46
CA VAL A 40 1.55 -1.19 7.92
C VAL A 40 0.06 -0.98 7.63
N SER A 41 -0.59 -1.97 7.06
CA SER A 41 -2.04 -1.93 6.82
C SER A 41 -2.82 -1.71 8.12
N GLN A 42 -2.52 -2.52 9.14
CA GLN A 42 -3.19 -2.43 10.42
C GLN A 42 -2.97 -1.07 11.09
N ARG A 43 -1.73 -0.62 11.15
CA ARG A 43 -1.38 0.64 11.81
C ARG A 43 -1.95 1.86 11.10
N ALA A 44 -1.96 1.86 9.77
CA ALA A 44 -2.56 2.96 9.01
C ALA A 44 -4.07 3.07 9.31
N GLY A 45 -4.77 1.93 9.35
CA GLY A 45 -6.18 1.90 9.70
C GLY A 45 -6.44 2.34 11.14
N GLU A 46 -5.64 1.85 12.08
CA GLU A 46 -5.78 2.22 13.50
C GLU A 46 -5.57 3.71 13.74
N LEU A 47 -4.62 4.31 13.03
CA LEU A 47 -4.35 5.73 13.16
C LEU A 47 -5.58 6.57 12.80
N LEU A 48 -6.20 6.28 11.66
CA LEU A 48 -7.41 7.00 11.24
C LEU A 48 -8.60 6.67 12.13
N GLN A 49 -8.71 5.43 12.61
CA GLN A 49 -9.76 5.03 13.53
C GLN A 49 -9.67 5.80 14.85
N THR A 50 -8.46 5.93 15.39
CA THR A 50 -8.21 6.68 16.64
C THR A 50 -8.59 8.15 16.48
N LEU A 51 -8.44 8.70 15.28
CA LEU A 51 -8.79 10.09 14.98
C LEU A 51 -10.24 10.26 14.53
N ASP A 52 -11.06 9.23 14.68
CA ASP A 52 -12.49 9.24 14.38
C ASP A 52 -12.83 9.51 12.90
N TYR A 53 -11.97 9.04 11.98
CA TYR A 53 -12.26 9.12 10.56
C TYR A 53 -13.37 8.13 10.17
N PRO A 54 -14.15 8.42 9.11
CA PRO A 54 -15.18 7.49 8.62
C PRO A 54 -14.59 6.15 8.20
N GLU A 55 -15.41 5.10 8.26
CA GLU A 55 -15.01 3.74 7.90
C GLU A 55 -14.40 3.65 6.50
N GLU A 56 -14.94 4.40 5.54
CA GLU A 56 -14.39 4.44 4.18
C GLU A 56 -12.92 4.85 4.18
N ARG A 57 -12.59 5.90 4.94
CA ARG A 57 -11.20 6.41 5.00
C ARG A 57 -10.27 5.41 5.68
N ILE A 58 -10.77 4.77 6.73
CA ILE A 58 -10.02 3.74 7.46
C ILE A 58 -9.70 2.58 6.50
N GLU A 59 -10.70 2.12 5.76
CA GLU A 59 -10.52 1.00 4.83
C GLU A 59 -9.54 1.32 3.71
N LEU A 60 -9.62 2.54 3.15
CA LEU A 60 -8.68 2.98 2.10
C LEU A 60 -7.25 3.05 2.63
N ALA A 61 -7.07 3.50 3.87
CA ALA A 61 -5.73 3.53 4.49
C ALA A 61 -5.17 2.12 4.67
N LYS A 62 -6.00 1.17 5.07
CA LYS A 62 -5.59 -0.24 5.20
C LYS A 62 -5.16 -0.82 3.85
N ILE A 63 -5.92 -0.54 2.80
CA ILE A 63 -5.62 -1.02 1.45
C ILE A 63 -4.30 -0.41 0.97
N ALA A 64 -4.12 0.89 1.14
CA ALA A 64 -2.88 1.57 0.77
C ALA A 64 -1.69 0.95 1.49
N GLY A 65 -1.81 0.70 2.78
CA GLY A 65 -0.77 0.06 3.58
C GLY A 65 -0.42 -1.34 3.09
N TYR A 66 -1.43 -2.11 2.74
CA TYR A 66 -1.22 -3.48 2.26
C TYR A 66 -0.52 -3.53 0.91
N MET A 67 -0.79 -2.56 0.04
CA MET A 67 -0.29 -2.54 -1.34
C MET A 67 0.95 -1.66 -1.55
N HIS A 68 1.41 -0.95 -0.50
CA HIS A 68 2.40 0.13 -0.70
C HIS A 68 3.73 -0.33 -1.29
N ASP A 69 4.14 -1.58 -1.05
CA ASP A 69 5.43 -2.10 -1.50
C ASP A 69 5.36 -3.01 -2.73
N ILE A 70 4.20 -3.13 -3.40
CA ILE A 70 4.09 -4.05 -4.54
C ILE A 70 5.01 -3.68 -5.71
N GLY A 71 5.46 -2.43 -5.80
CA GLY A 71 6.42 -2.01 -6.81
C GLY A 71 7.75 -2.76 -6.76
N ASN A 72 8.07 -3.38 -5.61
CA ASN A 72 9.24 -4.23 -5.48
C ASN A 72 9.21 -5.46 -6.39
N CYS A 73 8.05 -5.80 -6.96
CA CYS A 73 7.97 -6.89 -7.94
C CYS A 73 8.70 -6.54 -9.24
N ILE A 74 8.93 -5.26 -9.49
CA ILE A 74 9.70 -4.78 -10.65
C ILE A 74 11.13 -4.50 -10.22
N ASN A 75 11.31 -3.60 -9.26
CA ASN A 75 12.62 -3.26 -8.71
C ASN A 75 12.41 -2.41 -7.45
N ARG A 76 13.39 -2.44 -6.52
CA ARG A 76 13.37 -1.56 -5.35
C ARG A 76 13.50 -0.08 -5.77
N VAL A 77 14.27 0.20 -6.82
CA VAL A 77 14.41 1.56 -7.36
C VAL A 77 13.06 2.00 -7.91
N ASP A 78 12.59 3.17 -7.48
CA ASP A 78 11.31 3.75 -7.88
C ASP A 78 10.10 2.89 -7.52
N HIS A 79 10.22 2.01 -6.53
CA HIS A 79 9.14 1.10 -6.15
C HIS A 79 7.85 1.83 -5.75
N ALA A 80 7.94 3.04 -5.22
CA ALA A 80 6.75 3.83 -4.87
C ALA A 80 5.96 4.21 -6.12
N HIS A 81 6.61 4.68 -7.15
CA HIS A 81 5.96 5.10 -8.38
C HIS A 81 5.40 3.89 -9.16
N THR A 82 6.21 2.85 -9.32
CA THR A 82 5.76 1.64 -10.02
C THR A 82 4.63 0.95 -9.25
N GLY A 83 4.74 0.92 -7.92
CA GLY A 83 3.70 0.36 -7.07
C GLY A 83 2.40 1.12 -7.15
N ALA A 84 2.46 2.45 -7.22
CA ALA A 84 1.27 3.29 -7.36
C ALA A 84 0.51 2.97 -8.64
N ILE A 85 1.21 2.82 -9.75
CA ILE A 85 0.61 2.50 -11.05
C ILE A 85 -0.03 1.11 -11.01
N LEU A 86 0.68 0.12 -10.46
CA LEU A 86 0.18 -1.24 -10.35
C LEU A 86 -1.06 -1.32 -9.46
N ALA A 87 -1.03 -0.63 -8.31
CA ALA A 87 -2.18 -0.60 -7.40
C ALA A 87 -3.40 0.01 -8.07
N TYR A 88 -3.22 1.14 -8.77
CA TYR A 88 -4.30 1.79 -9.49
C TYR A 88 -4.96 0.83 -10.49
N GLN A 89 -4.15 0.10 -11.26
CA GLN A 89 -4.65 -0.82 -12.26
C GLN A 89 -5.42 -1.99 -11.63
N ILE A 90 -4.86 -2.60 -10.59
CA ILE A 90 -5.50 -3.72 -9.90
C ILE A 90 -6.85 -3.28 -9.29
N LEU A 91 -6.88 -2.14 -8.62
CA LEU A 91 -8.09 -1.63 -7.99
C LEU A 91 -9.14 -1.24 -9.02
N LYS A 92 -8.73 -0.73 -10.17
CA LYS A 92 -9.63 -0.45 -11.29
C LYS A 92 -10.30 -1.74 -11.77
N ASP A 93 -9.51 -2.79 -11.96
CA ASP A 93 -10.03 -4.08 -12.43
C ASP A 93 -10.98 -4.71 -11.40
N MET A 94 -10.80 -4.40 -10.12
CA MET A 94 -11.71 -4.85 -9.05
C MET A 94 -13.00 -4.02 -8.97
N GLY A 95 -13.08 -2.91 -9.69
CA GLY A 95 -14.28 -2.07 -9.69
C GLY A 95 -14.27 -0.94 -8.66
N MET A 96 -13.11 -0.60 -8.10
CA MET A 96 -13.02 0.54 -7.19
C MET A 96 -13.25 1.85 -7.95
N SER A 97 -13.94 2.82 -7.34
CA SER A 97 -14.19 4.10 -7.97
C SER A 97 -12.90 4.83 -8.32
N VAL A 98 -12.96 5.68 -9.35
CA VAL A 98 -11.78 6.45 -9.76
C VAL A 98 -11.27 7.35 -8.63
N GLU A 99 -12.18 7.91 -7.85
CA GLU A 99 -11.82 8.78 -6.72
C GLU A 99 -11.02 8.01 -5.68
N GLN A 100 -11.49 6.84 -5.28
CA GLN A 100 -10.85 6.04 -4.24
C GLN A 100 -9.52 5.47 -4.70
N ARG A 101 -9.47 4.89 -5.91
CA ARG A 101 -8.21 4.31 -6.39
C ARG A 101 -7.15 5.38 -6.68
N THR A 102 -7.56 6.59 -7.05
CA THR A 102 -6.64 7.71 -7.22
C THR A 102 -6.02 8.13 -5.89
N GLU A 103 -6.80 8.17 -4.82
CA GLU A 103 -6.27 8.49 -3.49
C GLU A 103 -5.25 7.46 -3.02
N ILE A 104 -5.53 6.18 -3.25
CA ILE A 104 -4.59 5.12 -2.90
C ILE A 104 -3.33 5.22 -3.75
N MET A 105 -3.47 5.48 -5.04
CA MET A 105 -2.34 5.67 -5.96
C MET A 105 -1.43 6.81 -5.47
N MET A 106 -2.01 7.95 -5.13
CA MET A 106 -1.25 9.10 -4.64
C MET A 106 -0.55 8.80 -3.32
N ALA A 107 -1.22 8.09 -2.42
CA ALA A 107 -0.62 7.72 -1.13
C ALA A 107 0.59 6.81 -1.35
N ILE A 108 0.46 5.80 -2.19
CA ILE A 108 1.57 4.88 -2.48
C ILE A 108 2.70 5.60 -3.20
N GLY A 109 2.38 6.42 -4.20
CA GLY A 109 3.39 7.13 -4.99
C GLY A 109 4.21 8.14 -4.19
N ASN A 110 3.69 8.58 -3.05
CA ASN A 110 4.34 9.58 -2.20
C ASN A 110 4.81 9.01 -0.86
N HIS A 111 4.93 7.70 -0.72
CA HIS A 111 5.34 7.12 0.56
C HIS A 111 6.86 6.99 0.74
N ASP A 112 7.64 7.10 -0.31
CA ASP A 112 9.09 6.97 -0.23
C ASP A 112 9.67 8.14 0.57
N GLU A 113 10.51 7.84 1.58
CA GLU A 113 11.08 8.83 2.48
C GLU A 113 11.94 9.88 1.77
N GLN A 114 12.57 9.52 0.66
CA GLN A 114 13.50 10.42 -0.03
C GLN A 114 12.79 11.42 -0.93
N THR A 115 11.65 11.05 -1.49
CA THR A 115 10.95 11.87 -2.49
C THR A 115 9.49 12.14 -2.13
N GLY A 116 8.96 11.46 -1.11
CA GLY A 116 7.55 11.52 -0.78
C GLY A 116 7.21 12.63 0.21
N THR A 117 5.99 13.14 0.06
CA THR A 117 5.40 14.12 0.97
C THR A 117 3.96 13.72 1.19
N ALA A 118 3.47 13.87 2.42
CA ALA A 118 2.07 13.58 2.72
C ALA A 118 1.16 14.53 1.96
N VAL A 119 0.30 13.98 1.11
CA VAL A 119 -0.61 14.75 0.24
C VAL A 119 -2.08 14.63 0.68
N SER A 120 -2.38 13.77 1.64
CA SER A 120 -3.75 13.55 2.15
C SER A 120 -3.69 12.86 3.51
N ASP A 121 -4.85 12.66 4.13
CA ASP A 121 -4.98 11.89 5.37
C ASP A 121 -4.52 10.43 5.19
N ILE A 122 -4.90 9.79 4.09
CA ILE A 122 -4.50 8.42 3.78
C ILE A 122 -2.98 8.36 3.56
N SER A 123 -2.44 9.32 2.82
CA SER A 123 -1.00 9.43 2.58
C SER A 123 -0.23 9.59 3.89
N ALA A 124 -0.68 10.48 4.77
CA ALA A 124 -0.04 10.68 6.07
C ALA A 124 -0.10 9.42 6.93
N ALA A 125 -1.25 8.74 6.97
CA ALA A 125 -1.41 7.51 7.72
C ALA A 125 -0.46 6.42 7.22
N LEU A 126 -0.33 6.28 5.91
CA LEU A 126 0.59 5.32 5.30
C LEU A 126 2.04 5.61 5.67
N ILE A 127 2.47 6.86 5.51
CA ILE A 127 3.86 7.25 5.80
C ILE A 127 4.20 6.98 7.27
N LEU A 128 3.32 7.39 8.18
CA LEU A 128 3.56 7.18 9.61
C LEU A 128 3.56 5.69 9.98
N ALA A 129 2.64 4.92 9.42
CA ALA A 129 2.56 3.49 9.68
C ALA A 129 3.82 2.77 9.16
N ASP A 130 4.27 3.12 7.97
CA ASP A 130 5.47 2.53 7.36
C ASP A 130 6.71 2.81 8.21
N LYS A 131 6.89 4.06 8.62
CA LYS A 131 8.03 4.45 9.48
C LYS A 131 8.00 3.76 10.83
N SER A 132 6.81 3.48 11.36
CA SER A 132 6.67 2.87 12.68
C SER A 132 7.17 1.42 12.74
N ASP A 133 7.35 0.77 11.60
CA ASP A 133 7.84 -0.60 11.49
C ASP A 133 9.27 -0.62 10.92
N ALA A 134 10.06 0.34 11.27
CA ALA A 134 11.45 0.43 10.83
C ALA A 134 12.35 -0.57 11.56
#